data_89d041a7c03597228de7c2e9c2aa97f3
#
_entry.id   89d041a7c03597228de7c2e9c2aa97f3
#
_cell.length_a   1.000
_cell.length_b   1.000
_cell.length_c   1.000
_cell.angle_alpha   90.00
_cell.angle_beta   90.00
_cell.angle_gamma   90.00
#
_symmetry.space_group_name_H-M   'P 1'
#
loop_
_entity.id
_entity.type
_entity.pdbx_description
1 polymer ?
#
loop_
_entity_poly.entity_id
_entity_poly.type
_entity_poly.pdbx_seq_one_letter_code
_entity_poly.pdbx_strand_id
1 'polypeptide(L)'
;MLFLVLLLDILDVKYASSLIIRRLLMVPAHLNFTYLEFFSNNEFVYWSNGILKNFFDNPYDFNIANIIGAYLGQQDMAANTGFIASGYANAGYLGITIYTIMAIVLFNLINKLSENNDKYFVMAIIFPVILTLFTSSDLLTTLLTHGLFIAIIVLWLFDNKNYKIKLGKYKYEI
;
A
#
# COMPACT_ATOMS: atom_id res chain seq x y z
N MET A 1 17.29 2.17 -1.31
CA MET A 1 17.19 1.36 -0.10
C MET A 1 18.41 0.49 0.13
N LEU A 2 18.83 -0.35 -0.79
CA LEU A 2 20.05 -1.15 -0.67
C LEU A 2 21.30 -0.29 -0.36
N PHE A 3 21.42 0.86 -1.02
CA PHE A 3 22.49 1.83 -0.79
C PHE A 3 22.50 2.38 0.65
N LEU A 4 21.31 2.68 1.20
CA LEU A 4 21.21 3.16 2.59
C LEU A 4 21.64 2.08 3.60
N VAL A 5 21.24 0.83 3.36
CA VAL A 5 21.67 -0.31 4.20
C VAL A 5 23.18 -0.49 4.15
N LEU A 6 23.78 -0.46 2.95
CA LEU A 6 25.23 -0.56 2.78
C LEU A 6 25.97 0.62 3.45
N LEU A 7 25.42 1.83 3.34
CA LEU A 7 26.01 3.01 3.98
C LEU A 7 25.96 2.92 5.50
N LEU A 8 24.88 2.41 6.07
CA LEU A 8 24.75 2.18 7.50
C LEU A 8 25.67 1.06 8.00
N ASP A 9 25.90 0.02 7.19
CA ASP A 9 26.86 -1.02 7.50
C ASP A 9 28.32 -0.51 7.47
N ILE A 10 28.66 0.35 6.49
CA ILE A 10 29.97 1.01 6.41
C ILE A 10 30.21 1.94 7.61
N LEU A 11 29.16 2.59 8.11
CA LEU A 11 29.21 3.46 9.29
C LEU A 11 29.15 2.66 10.62
N ASP A 12 29.25 1.34 10.55
CA ASP A 12 29.16 0.40 11.69
C ASP A 12 27.85 0.51 12.51
N VAL A 13 26.77 0.98 11.86
CA VAL A 13 25.43 1.09 12.45
C VAL A 13 24.61 -0.17 12.10
N LYS A 14 25.16 -1.34 12.44
CA LYS A 14 24.57 -2.67 12.11
C LYS A 14 23.16 -2.85 12.65
N TYR A 15 22.86 -2.24 13.79
CA TYR A 15 21.51 -2.28 14.37
C TYR A 15 20.48 -1.58 13.48
N ALA A 16 20.81 -0.42 12.92
CA ALA A 16 19.89 0.33 12.06
C ALA A 16 19.67 -0.37 10.72
N SER A 17 20.71 -0.95 10.10
CA SER A 17 20.58 -1.71 8.86
C SER A 17 19.70 -2.95 9.06
N SER A 18 19.88 -3.69 10.16
CA SER A 18 19.08 -4.86 10.50
C SER A 18 17.60 -4.49 10.75
N LEU A 19 17.33 -3.37 11.40
CA LEU A 19 15.95 -2.87 11.61
C LEU A 19 15.24 -2.55 10.29
N ILE A 20 15.94 -1.92 9.35
CA ILE A 20 15.37 -1.59 8.03
C ILE A 20 15.01 -2.86 7.27
N ILE A 21 15.93 -3.82 7.18
CA ILE A 21 15.70 -5.09 6.49
C ILE A 21 14.54 -5.85 7.15
N ARG A 22 14.58 -5.98 8.48
CA ARG A 22 13.54 -6.66 9.24
C ARG A 22 12.18 -6.03 9.02
N ARG A 23 12.07 -4.69 9.11
CA ARG A 23 10.80 -3.96 9.02
C ARG A 23 10.19 -3.97 7.63
N LEU A 24 11.03 -3.89 6.59
CA LEU A 24 10.56 -3.73 5.20
C LEU A 24 10.42 -5.05 4.45
N LEU A 25 11.12 -6.10 4.85
CA LEU A 25 11.10 -7.38 4.14
C LEU A 25 10.62 -8.52 5.04
N MET A 26 11.25 -8.73 6.21
CA MET A 26 10.98 -9.94 6.99
C MET A 26 9.62 -9.90 7.69
N VAL A 27 9.25 -8.77 8.31
CA VAL A 27 7.97 -8.65 9.01
C VAL A 27 6.79 -8.74 8.02
N PRO A 28 6.75 -8.01 6.89
CA PRO A 28 5.69 -8.19 5.91
C PRO A 28 5.60 -9.61 5.34
N ALA A 29 6.73 -10.23 5.03
CA ALA A 29 6.75 -11.61 4.55
C ALA A 29 6.18 -12.58 5.60
N HIS A 30 6.62 -12.49 6.86
CA HIS A 30 6.11 -13.30 7.95
C HIS A 30 4.59 -13.11 8.12
N LEU A 31 4.11 -11.88 8.15
CA LEU A 31 2.68 -11.59 8.27
C LEU A 31 1.87 -12.14 7.09
N ASN A 32 2.38 -12.05 5.85
CA ASN A 32 1.71 -12.65 4.70
C ASN A 32 1.47 -14.16 4.91
N PHE A 33 2.48 -14.90 5.35
CA PHE A 33 2.33 -16.33 5.64
C PHE A 33 1.38 -16.59 6.81
N THR A 34 1.45 -15.80 7.87
CA THR A 34 0.55 -15.93 9.03
C THR A 34 -0.92 -15.71 8.63
N TYR A 35 -1.20 -14.72 7.78
CA TYR A 35 -2.55 -14.49 7.26
C TYR A 35 -3.04 -15.67 6.41
N LEU A 36 -2.18 -16.22 5.53
CA LEU A 36 -2.54 -17.39 4.75
C LEU A 36 -2.84 -18.58 5.66
N GLU A 37 -1.99 -18.85 6.65
CA GLU A 37 -2.18 -19.95 7.60
C GLU A 37 -3.48 -19.78 8.39
N PHE A 38 -3.73 -18.61 8.95
CA PHE A 38 -4.91 -18.34 9.74
C PHE A 38 -6.19 -18.52 8.92
N PHE A 39 -6.31 -17.85 7.77
CA PHE A 39 -7.51 -17.86 6.94
C PHE A 39 -7.67 -19.12 6.09
N SER A 40 -6.69 -20.00 6.02
CA SER A 40 -6.88 -21.34 5.46
C SER A 40 -7.74 -22.26 6.37
N ASN A 41 -7.82 -21.93 7.66
CA ASN A 41 -8.53 -22.70 8.69
C ASN A 41 -9.68 -21.93 9.35
N ASN A 42 -9.87 -20.67 9.01
CA ASN A 42 -10.88 -19.80 9.60
C ASN A 42 -11.70 -19.08 8.52
N GLU A 43 -12.81 -18.51 8.90
CA GLU A 43 -13.73 -17.82 8.01
C GLU A 43 -13.13 -16.56 7.40
N PHE A 44 -13.42 -16.30 6.11
CA PHE A 44 -12.99 -15.07 5.43
C PHE A 44 -13.80 -13.86 5.88
N VAL A 45 -13.24 -12.66 5.71
CA VAL A 45 -13.86 -11.41 6.19
C VAL A 45 -14.81 -10.75 5.20
N TYR A 46 -14.77 -11.14 3.92
CA TYR A 46 -15.64 -10.64 2.85
C TYR A 46 -15.77 -9.10 2.81
N TRP A 47 -14.63 -8.39 2.95
CA TRP A 47 -14.53 -6.92 2.99
C TRP A 47 -15.27 -6.23 4.15
N SER A 48 -15.75 -6.96 5.13
CA SER A 48 -16.38 -6.43 6.34
C SER A 48 -15.40 -5.72 7.29
N ASN A 49 -14.10 -5.82 7.01
CA ASN A 49 -13.06 -5.13 7.77
C ASN A 49 -12.59 -3.87 7.02
N GLY A 50 -12.29 -2.79 7.73
CA GLY A 50 -11.82 -1.55 7.13
C GLY A 50 -12.92 -0.62 6.63
N ILE A 51 -12.79 -0.09 5.41
CA ILE A 51 -13.67 0.97 4.88
C ILE A 51 -15.10 0.49 4.63
N LEU A 52 -15.25 -0.76 4.22
CA LEU A 52 -16.54 -1.34 3.89
C LEU A 52 -17.25 -2.01 5.07
N LYS A 53 -16.72 -1.86 6.29
CA LYS A 53 -17.26 -2.49 7.51
C LYS A 53 -18.74 -2.22 7.80
N ASN A 54 -19.29 -1.12 7.28
CA ASN A 54 -20.69 -0.77 7.48
C ASN A 54 -21.64 -1.42 6.48
N PHE A 55 -21.11 -2.10 5.46
CA PHE A 55 -21.89 -2.73 4.38
C PHE A 55 -21.93 -4.25 4.48
N PHE A 56 -21.01 -4.84 5.24
CA PHE A 56 -20.88 -6.30 5.39
C PHE A 56 -20.74 -6.67 6.85
N ASP A 57 -21.40 -7.75 7.25
CA ASP A 57 -21.27 -8.30 8.60
C ASP A 57 -19.88 -8.93 8.78
N ASN A 58 -19.21 -8.55 9.86
CA ASN A 58 -17.89 -9.11 10.18
C ASN A 58 -18.06 -10.39 10.99
N PRO A 59 -17.49 -11.53 10.57
CA PRO A 59 -17.52 -12.77 11.33
C PRO A 59 -16.70 -12.69 12.64
N TYR A 60 -15.95 -11.61 12.84
CA TYR A 60 -15.07 -11.41 14.00
C TYR A 60 -15.43 -10.17 14.80
N ASP A 61 -15.35 -10.27 16.12
CA ASP A 61 -15.63 -9.15 17.04
C ASP A 61 -14.54 -8.06 17.02
N PHE A 62 -13.32 -8.41 16.62
CA PHE A 62 -12.17 -7.51 16.60
C PHE A 62 -11.66 -7.26 15.20
N ASN A 63 -10.86 -6.19 15.05
CA ASN A 63 -10.12 -5.91 13.83
C ASN A 63 -9.17 -7.08 13.51
N ILE A 64 -9.11 -7.48 12.25
CA ILE A 64 -8.31 -8.62 11.79
C ILE A 64 -6.83 -8.50 12.17
N ALA A 65 -6.26 -7.30 12.08
CA ALA A 65 -4.87 -7.09 12.49
C ALA A 65 -4.63 -7.44 13.97
N ASN A 66 -5.60 -7.19 14.85
CA ASN A 66 -5.49 -7.54 16.27
C ASN A 66 -5.69 -9.05 16.49
N ILE A 67 -6.58 -9.69 15.73
CA ILE A 67 -6.78 -11.14 15.78
C ILE A 67 -5.50 -11.87 15.38
N ILE A 68 -4.86 -11.43 14.29
CA ILE A 68 -3.59 -12.01 13.84
C ILE A 68 -2.46 -11.71 14.86
N GLY A 69 -2.46 -10.51 15.48
CA GLY A 69 -1.55 -10.20 16.58
C GLY A 69 -1.71 -11.17 17.75
N ALA A 70 -2.95 -11.41 18.18
CA ALA A 70 -3.28 -12.37 19.23
C ALA A 70 -2.90 -13.81 18.83
N TYR A 71 -3.14 -14.22 17.58
CA TYR A 71 -2.72 -15.51 17.04
C TYR A 71 -1.20 -15.71 17.11
N LEU A 72 -0.42 -14.64 16.93
CA LEU A 72 1.04 -14.64 17.11
C LEU A 72 1.47 -14.55 18.60
N GLY A 73 0.53 -14.60 19.54
CA GLY A 73 0.81 -14.49 20.99
C GLY A 73 1.05 -13.08 21.50
N GLN A 74 0.71 -12.05 20.71
CA GLN A 74 0.88 -10.63 21.05
C GLN A 74 -0.48 -9.90 21.00
N GLN A 75 -1.22 -9.95 22.11
CA GLN A 75 -2.59 -9.45 22.18
C GLN A 75 -2.75 -7.95 21.86
N ASP A 76 -1.75 -7.14 22.15
CA ASP A 76 -1.78 -5.68 21.93
C ASP A 76 -1.20 -5.27 20.54
N MET A 77 -0.76 -6.25 19.74
CA MET A 77 -0.16 -5.97 18.44
C MET A 77 -1.22 -5.91 17.34
N ALA A 78 -1.22 -4.80 16.59
CA ALA A 78 -1.93 -4.74 15.31
C ALA A 78 -1.02 -5.26 14.18
N ALA A 79 -1.21 -6.50 13.76
CA ALA A 79 -0.44 -7.16 12.71
C ALA A 79 -0.94 -6.76 11.32
N ASN A 80 -0.75 -5.48 10.95
CA ASN A 80 -1.13 -4.96 9.64
C ASN A 80 -0.28 -5.57 8.53
N THR A 81 -0.92 -5.97 7.43
CA THR A 81 -0.27 -6.60 6.27
C THR A 81 -0.57 -5.84 4.98
N GLY A 82 0.20 -6.13 3.91
CA GLY A 82 0.00 -5.57 2.59
C GLY A 82 -1.24 -6.14 1.87
N PHE A 83 -1.52 -5.60 0.68
CA PHE A 83 -2.75 -5.90 -0.07
C PHE A 83 -2.90 -7.37 -0.48
N ILE A 84 -1.83 -8.13 -0.64
CA ILE A 84 -1.88 -9.54 -1.04
C ILE A 84 -2.52 -10.39 0.06
N ALA A 85 -2.00 -10.33 1.29
CA ALA A 85 -2.53 -11.10 2.39
C ALA A 85 -3.88 -10.58 2.88
N SER A 86 -4.10 -9.25 2.81
CA SER A 86 -5.41 -8.64 3.04
C SER A 86 -6.44 -9.10 1.99
N GLY A 87 -6.05 -9.23 0.72
CA GLY A 87 -6.88 -9.86 -0.32
C GLY A 87 -7.23 -11.29 0.02
N TYR A 88 -6.26 -12.08 0.50
CA TYR A 88 -6.52 -13.45 0.93
C TYR A 88 -7.48 -13.52 2.11
N ALA A 89 -7.31 -12.66 3.10
CA ALA A 89 -8.21 -12.58 4.25
C ALA A 89 -9.66 -12.27 3.84
N ASN A 90 -9.85 -11.52 2.77
CA ASN A 90 -11.18 -11.15 2.29
C ASN A 90 -11.91 -12.31 1.60
N ALA A 91 -11.29 -13.06 0.72
CA ALA A 91 -11.95 -14.13 -0.05
C ALA A 91 -10.96 -15.19 -0.61
N GLY A 92 -9.91 -15.50 0.12
CA GLY A 92 -8.92 -16.46 -0.32
C GLY A 92 -8.23 -16.07 -1.63
N TYR A 93 -8.00 -17.03 -2.51
CA TYR A 93 -7.36 -16.75 -3.81
C TYR A 93 -8.19 -15.85 -4.73
N LEU A 94 -9.52 -15.86 -4.60
CA LEU A 94 -10.38 -14.89 -5.32
C LEU A 94 -10.12 -13.46 -4.86
N GLY A 95 -9.96 -13.23 -3.57
CA GLY A 95 -9.63 -11.92 -3.03
C GLY A 95 -8.27 -11.40 -3.50
N ILE A 96 -7.24 -12.28 -3.54
CA ILE A 96 -5.94 -11.93 -4.15
C ILE A 96 -6.12 -11.53 -5.61
N THR A 97 -6.89 -12.33 -6.38
CA THR A 97 -7.10 -12.06 -7.81
C THR A 97 -7.78 -10.71 -8.05
N ILE A 98 -8.84 -10.41 -7.29
CA ILE A 98 -9.55 -9.13 -7.37
C ILE A 98 -8.61 -7.98 -7.05
N TYR A 99 -7.86 -8.05 -5.95
CA TYR A 99 -6.92 -7.00 -5.55
C TYR A 99 -5.76 -6.83 -6.54
N THR A 100 -5.29 -7.92 -7.14
CA THR A 100 -4.26 -7.86 -8.18
C THR A 100 -4.78 -7.14 -9.43
N ILE A 101 -6.00 -7.45 -9.88
CA ILE A 101 -6.61 -6.76 -11.03
C ILE A 101 -6.78 -5.27 -10.72
N MET A 102 -7.29 -4.92 -9.53
CA MET A 102 -7.43 -3.53 -9.09
C MET A 102 -6.07 -2.82 -9.06
N ALA A 103 -5.04 -3.46 -8.53
CA ALA A 103 -3.68 -2.91 -8.49
C ALA A 103 -3.13 -2.67 -9.91
N ILE A 104 -3.33 -3.61 -10.84
CA ILE A 104 -2.92 -3.44 -12.25
C ILE A 104 -3.62 -2.22 -12.88
N VAL A 105 -4.91 -2.05 -12.66
CA VAL A 105 -5.66 -0.89 -13.18
C VAL A 105 -5.10 0.42 -12.59
N LEU A 106 -4.86 0.46 -11.28
CA LEU A 106 -4.29 1.62 -10.59
C LEU A 106 -2.89 1.95 -11.09
N PHE A 107 -2.01 0.94 -11.24
CA PHE A 107 -0.66 1.16 -11.75
C PHE A 107 -0.63 1.62 -13.19
N ASN A 108 -1.51 1.10 -14.05
CA ASN A 108 -1.64 1.59 -15.43
C ASN A 108 -2.11 3.05 -15.46
N LEU A 109 -3.05 3.43 -14.58
CA LEU A 109 -3.48 4.82 -14.46
C LEU A 109 -2.34 5.73 -13.98
N ILE A 110 -1.61 5.34 -12.95
CA ILE A 110 -0.45 6.07 -12.43
C ILE A 110 0.61 6.21 -13.53
N ASN A 111 0.93 5.13 -14.24
CA ASN A 111 1.90 5.15 -15.33
C ASN A 111 1.51 6.17 -16.41
N LYS A 112 0.25 6.13 -16.86
CA LYS A 112 -0.27 7.07 -17.86
C LYS A 112 -0.19 8.53 -17.40
N LEU A 113 -0.52 8.81 -16.13
CA LEU A 113 -0.44 10.16 -15.57
C LEU A 113 1.00 10.61 -15.32
N SER A 114 1.94 9.67 -15.27
CA SER A 114 3.37 9.94 -15.04
C SER A 114 4.13 10.29 -16.30
N GLU A 115 3.60 10.01 -17.49
CA GLU A 115 4.30 10.17 -18.78
C GLU A 115 4.77 11.60 -19.04
N ASN A 116 4.02 12.60 -18.58
CA ASN A 116 4.30 14.02 -18.80
C ASN A 116 4.88 14.72 -17.55
N ASN A 117 5.08 13.99 -16.47
CA ASN A 117 5.58 14.52 -15.21
C ASN A 117 7.08 14.20 -15.02
N ASP A 118 7.78 15.03 -14.25
CA ASP A 118 9.16 14.72 -13.87
C ASP A 118 9.23 13.43 -13.06
N LYS A 119 10.15 12.54 -13.43
CA LYS A 119 10.28 11.22 -12.81
C LYS A 119 10.59 11.26 -11.30
N TYR A 120 11.35 12.26 -10.85
CA TYR A 120 11.69 12.39 -9.44
C TYR A 120 10.49 12.86 -8.62
N PHE A 121 9.69 13.77 -9.20
CA PHE A 121 8.43 14.21 -8.63
C PHE A 121 7.44 13.04 -8.49
N VAL A 122 7.26 12.25 -9.55
CA VAL A 122 6.42 11.05 -9.53
C VAL A 122 6.89 10.06 -8.46
N MET A 123 8.19 9.76 -8.42
CA MET A 123 8.75 8.84 -7.42
C MET A 123 8.56 9.36 -6.00
N ALA A 124 8.74 10.66 -5.76
CA ALA A 124 8.58 11.25 -4.43
C ALA A 124 7.14 11.10 -3.90
N ILE A 125 6.14 11.20 -4.77
CA ILE A 125 4.72 11.10 -4.41
C ILE A 125 4.28 9.63 -4.30
N ILE A 126 4.66 8.79 -5.25
CA ILE A 126 4.11 7.44 -5.39
C ILE A 126 4.86 6.42 -4.50
N PHE A 127 6.17 6.53 -4.36
CA PHE A 127 6.98 5.53 -3.67
C PHE A 127 6.54 5.26 -2.22
N PRO A 128 6.29 6.26 -1.35
CA PRO A 128 5.85 6.01 0.03
C PRO A 128 4.51 5.26 0.10
N VAL A 129 3.59 5.62 -0.79
CA VAL A 129 2.24 5.02 -0.83
C VAL A 129 2.30 3.57 -1.33
N ILE A 130 3.09 3.31 -2.36
CA ILE A 130 3.32 1.95 -2.86
C ILE A 130 4.01 1.09 -1.81
N LEU A 131 5.01 1.63 -1.11
CA LEU A 131 5.67 0.91 -0.03
C LEU A 131 4.65 0.49 1.06
N THR A 132 3.77 1.42 1.47
CA THR A 132 2.70 1.14 2.43
C THR A 132 1.74 0.07 1.93
N LEU A 133 1.32 0.13 0.66
CA LEU A 133 0.44 -0.86 0.02
C LEU A 133 1.02 -2.28 0.07
N PHE A 134 2.32 -2.43 -0.16
CA PHE A 134 2.95 -3.75 -0.16
C PHE A 134 3.30 -4.28 1.22
N THR A 135 3.53 -3.40 2.20
CA THR A 135 4.09 -3.81 3.50
C THR A 135 3.08 -3.84 4.63
N SER A 136 2.09 -2.95 4.64
CA SER A 136 1.35 -2.69 5.89
C SER A 136 -0.09 -2.20 5.73
N SER A 137 -0.64 -2.15 4.51
CA SER A 137 -2.00 -1.65 4.33
C SER A 137 -2.78 -2.43 3.28
N ASP A 138 -4.08 -2.59 3.55
CA ASP A 138 -5.07 -3.05 2.58
C ASP A 138 -5.19 -2.10 1.39
N LEU A 139 -5.54 -2.63 0.21
CA LEU A 139 -5.61 -1.86 -1.04
C LEU A 139 -6.66 -0.75 -0.99
N LEU A 140 -7.86 -1.02 -0.50
CA LEU A 140 -8.92 -0.03 -0.38
C LEU A 140 -8.56 1.05 0.64
N THR A 141 -7.96 0.65 1.75
CA THR A 141 -7.46 1.56 2.79
C THR A 141 -6.34 2.44 2.25
N THR A 142 -5.41 1.87 1.49
CA THR A 142 -4.33 2.65 0.85
C THR A 142 -4.89 3.63 -0.16
N LEU A 143 -5.87 3.22 -0.95
CA LEU A 143 -6.50 4.07 -1.95
C LEU A 143 -7.18 5.29 -1.31
N LEU A 144 -7.97 5.10 -0.24
CA LEU A 144 -8.82 6.15 0.30
C LEU A 144 -8.22 6.91 1.49
N THR A 145 -7.41 6.26 2.33
CA THR A 145 -6.91 6.87 3.57
C THR A 145 -5.40 7.09 3.61
N HIS A 146 -4.60 6.28 2.91
CA HIS A 146 -3.14 6.40 2.91
C HIS A 146 -2.58 7.21 1.73
N GLY A 147 -3.45 7.98 1.07
CA GLY A 147 -3.02 9.01 0.13
C GLY A 147 -2.85 8.56 -1.33
N LEU A 148 -3.15 7.30 -1.71
CA LEU A 148 -3.03 6.86 -3.11
C LEU A 148 -3.96 7.67 -4.02
N PHE A 149 -5.20 7.89 -3.59
CA PHE A 149 -6.16 8.71 -4.34
C PHE A 149 -5.68 10.17 -4.48
N ILE A 150 -5.13 10.74 -3.40
CA ILE A 150 -4.56 12.09 -3.42
C ILE A 150 -3.35 12.14 -4.35
N ALA A 151 -2.48 11.14 -4.31
CA ALA A 151 -1.33 11.05 -5.21
C ALA A 151 -1.74 11.02 -6.68
N ILE A 152 -2.79 10.26 -7.02
CA ILE A 152 -3.37 10.23 -8.38
C ILE A 152 -3.92 11.60 -8.79
N ILE A 153 -4.65 12.28 -7.90
CA ILE A 153 -5.16 13.65 -8.17
C ILE A 153 -4.00 14.62 -8.39
N VAL A 154 -2.96 14.56 -7.56
CA VAL A 154 -1.80 15.44 -7.71
C VAL A 154 -1.12 15.19 -9.06
N LEU A 155 -0.87 13.94 -9.44
CA LEU A 155 -0.29 13.63 -10.75
C LEU A 155 -1.18 14.11 -11.91
N TRP A 156 -2.49 14.00 -11.78
CA TRP A 156 -3.43 14.48 -12.79
C TRP A 156 -3.43 16.02 -12.90
N LEU A 157 -3.36 16.75 -11.79
CA LEU A 157 -3.31 18.22 -11.76
C LEU A 157 -2.00 18.75 -12.33
N PHE A 158 -0.90 18.06 -12.10
CA PHE A 158 0.43 18.43 -12.60
C PHE A 158 0.78 17.75 -13.93
N ASP A 159 -0.17 17.02 -14.55
CA ASP A 159 0.01 16.46 -15.88
C ASP A 159 0.28 17.61 -16.87
N ASN A 160 1.55 17.81 -17.23
CA ASN A 160 2.09 18.90 -18.03
C ASN A 160 1.69 18.77 -19.52
N LYS A 161 0.42 18.64 -19.77
CA LYS A 161 -0.17 18.96 -21.07
C LYS A 161 -0.10 20.45 -21.19
N ASN A 162 0.89 20.99 -21.96
CA ASN A 162 1.06 22.38 -22.33
C ASN A 162 -0.24 23.19 -22.21
N TYR A 163 -0.57 23.69 -21.03
CA TYR A 163 -1.69 24.58 -20.83
C TYR A 163 -1.26 25.95 -21.37
N LYS A 164 -1.59 26.21 -22.64
CA LYS A 164 -1.45 27.55 -23.23
C LYS A 164 -2.54 28.42 -22.62
N ILE A 165 -2.27 29.04 -21.50
CA ILE A 165 -3.19 30.03 -20.91
C ILE A 165 -3.17 31.27 -21.80
N LYS A 166 -4.24 31.48 -22.58
CA LYS A 166 -4.50 32.74 -23.30
C LYS A 166 -5.08 33.76 -22.33
N LEU A 167 -4.24 34.59 -21.76
CA LEU A 167 -4.67 35.78 -21.05
C LEU A 167 -4.62 36.99 -22.02
N GLY A 168 -5.75 37.26 -22.67
CA GLY A 168 -5.88 38.36 -23.61
C GLY A 168 -4.97 38.25 -24.83
N LYS A 169 -4.13 39.31 -25.10
CA LYS A 169 -3.21 39.38 -26.24
C LYS A 169 -1.88 38.62 -26.02
N TYR A 170 -1.60 38.15 -24.81
CA TYR A 170 -0.32 37.54 -24.46
C TYR A 170 -0.45 36.02 -24.29
N LYS A 171 0.50 35.30 -24.88
CA LYS A 171 0.60 33.84 -24.84
C LYS A 171 1.75 33.49 -23.90
N TYR A 172 1.46 32.90 -22.76
CA TYR A 172 2.48 32.39 -21.84
C TYR A 172 2.53 30.86 -22.00
N GLU A 173 3.71 30.35 -22.31
CA GLU A 173 4.04 28.92 -22.22
C GLU A 173 4.65 28.71 -20.83
N ILE A 174 3.96 27.94 -19.98
CA ILE A 174 4.45 27.50 -18.66
C ILE A 174 4.83 26.04 -18.80
#